data_8bd412f15b22ae59f283afbeccea2f4a
#
_entry.id   8bd412f15b22ae59f283afbeccea2f4a
#
_cell.length_a   1.000
_cell.length_b   1.000
_cell.length_c   1.000
_cell.angle_alpha   90.00
_cell.angle_beta   90.00
_cell.angle_gamma   90.00
#
_symmetry.space_group_name_H-M   'P 1'
#
loop_
_entity.id
_entity.type
_entity.pdbx_description
1 polymer ?
#
loop_
_entity_poly.entity_id
_entity_poly.type
_entity_poly.pdbx_seq_one_letter_code
_entity_poly.pdbx_strand_id
1 'polypeptide(L)'
;IYQPKLIKRKRPKLCRGDVFIVNLFEDIYFYGVVLNTDINDDFMGKNLVSIAILKKYSKGATAFLQVESLKAEDILIKPCIVSRAYWSNGFFYNTGENINGSIDIDYGFYSNPEKAYVDEYGTKLESPPEIKNFFALTTMTGISSKMRYELIIDDSFMEEEDREAFRRYIDEAVSYVPPQKEPSEFDKSIAPFEFEKEHGRRYCVTLEDFEKLRYIFNWKDSDIEGNGYEWEEVMKLFVKDRFSDIRKRIKFDSEAGMFYMYCSDGDMLQEVISRFVEELKATGLKEYVEKIDFETL
;
A
#
# COMPACT_ATOMS: atom_id res chain seq x y z
N ILE A 1 2.09 -7.93 8.51
CA ILE A 1 2.70 -7.09 7.44
C ILE A 1 3.94 -6.43 8.01
N TYR A 2 5.10 -6.78 7.49
CA TYR A 2 6.38 -6.28 7.97
C TYR A 2 6.72 -4.97 7.25
N GLN A 3 6.54 -3.85 7.93
CA GLN A 3 7.03 -2.56 7.48
C GLN A 3 8.46 -2.34 7.99
N PRO A 4 9.27 -1.50 7.32
CA PRO A 4 10.54 -1.05 7.85
C PRO A 4 10.38 -0.46 9.25
N LYS A 5 11.39 -0.62 10.10
CA LYS A 5 11.36 -0.06 11.44
C LYS A 5 11.46 1.48 11.41
N LEU A 6 10.86 2.13 12.39
CA LEU A 6 10.99 3.57 12.56
C LEU A 6 12.39 3.91 13.07
N ILE A 7 13.09 4.80 12.37
CA ILE A 7 14.41 5.29 12.77
C ILE A 7 14.24 6.59 13.55
N LYS A 8 13.86 7.66 12.85
CA LYS A 8 13.66 8.99 13.44
C LYS A 8 12.82 9.87 12.53
N ARG A 9 11.80 10.52 13.09
CA ARG A 9 10.97 11.45 12.32
C ARG A 9 11.74 12.74 12.05
N LYS A 10 11.85 13.10 10.78
CA LYS A 10 12.41 14.37 10.31
C LYS A 10 11.64 14.85 9.07
N ARG A 11 11.65 16.14 8.83
CA ARG A 11 11.15 16.74 7.58
C ARG A 11 12.31 17.45 6.87
N PRO A 12 13.23 16.69 6.27
CA PRO A 12 14.37 17.28 5.57
C PRO A 12 13.91 18.01 4.31
N LYS A 13 14.67 19.02 3.91
CA LYS A 13 14.63 19.50 2.54
C LYS A 13 15.40 18.48 1.71
N LEU A 14 14.69 17.69 0.90
CA LEU A 14 15.31 16.67 0.06
C LEU A 14 15.87 17.31 -1.22
N CYS A 15 17.05 16.83 -1.64
CA CYS A 15 17.70 17.18 -2.87
C CYS A 15 18.13 15.92 -3.62
N ARG A 16 18.28 16.02 -4.94
CA ARG A 16 18.91 14.96 -5.74
C ARG A 16 20.28 14.61 -5.16
N GLY A 17 20.57 13.33 -5.06
CA GLY A 17 21.82 12.80 -4.52
C GLY A 17 21.84 12.64 -3.01
N ASP A 18 20.83 13.11 -2.26
CA ASP A 18 20.78 12.89 -0.82
C ASP A 18 20.78 11.39 -0.50
N VAL A 19 21.68 11.01 0.40
CA VAL A 19 21.79 9.64 0.89
C VAL A 19 20.92 9.48 2.13
N PHE A 20 20.13 8.42 2.15
CA PHE A 20 19.29 8.07 3.30
C PHE A 20 19.48 6.60 3.69
N ILE A 21 19.01 6.24 4.87
CA ILE A 21 18.96 4.87 5.35
C ILE A 21 17.53 4.42 5.61
N VAL A 22 17.30 3.10 5.47
CA VAL A 22 16.07 2.39 5.81
C VAL A 22 16.43 1.14 6.60
N ASN A 23 15.74 0.89 7.73
CA ASN A 23 15.93 -0.31 8.53
C ASN A 23 14.88 -1.37 8.15
N LEU A 24 15.31 -2.51 7.64
CA LEU A 24 14.43 -3.61 7.26
C LEU A 24 14.22 -4.61 8.41
N PHE A 25 15.30 -5.02 9.07
CA PHE A 25 15.28 -6.02 10.16
C PHE A 25 16.44 -5.78 11.14
N GLU A 26 16.29 -6.26 12.36
CA GLU A 26 17.26 -6.12 13.45
C GLU A 26 17.89 -4.70 13.49
N ASP A 27 19.21 -4.63 13.46
CA ASP A 27 19.99 -3.39 13.46
C ASP A 27 20.70 -3.15 12.11
N ILE A 28 20.11 -3.68 11.03
CA ILE A 28 20.61 -3.62 9.65
C ILE A 28 19.95 -2.48 8.90
N TYR A 29 20.77 -1.53 8.44
CA TYR A 29 20.35 -0.32 7.75
C TYR A 29 20.89 -0.31 6.32
N PHE A 30 20.00 -0.41 5.36
CA PHE A 30 20.33 -0.28 3.94
C PHE A 30 20.39 1.19 3.52
N TYR A 31 21.28 1.52 2.60
CA TYR A 31 21.41 2.84 2.04
C TYR A 31 20.54 3.02 0.83
N GLY A 32 20.03 4.23 0.65
CA GLY A 32 19.32 4.64 -0.54
C GLY A 32 19.75 6.04 -0.98
N VAL A 33 19.45 6.36 -2.22
CA VAL A 33 19.77 7.65 -2.85
C VAL A 33 18.50 8.27 -3.41
N VAL A 34 18.30 9.55 -3.15
CA VAL A 34 17.26 10.37 -3.79
C VAL A 34 17.71 10.67 -5.22
N LEU A 35 16.95 10.19 -6.19
CA LEU A 35 17.23 10.39 -7.62
C LEU A 35 16.63 11.70 -8.12
N ASN A 36 15.41 12.00 -7.69
CA ASN A 36 14.76 13.27 -8.01
C ASN A 36 13.69 13.63 -6.97
N THR A 37 13.29 14.92 -6.93
CA THR A 37 12.30 15.46 -5.98
C THR A 37 11.23 16.24 -6.73
N ASP A 38 10.20 16.67 -5.98
CA ASP A 38 9.13 17.55 -6.48
C ASP A 38 8.34 16.95 -7.66
N ILE A 39 8.25 15.62 -7.69
CA ILE A 39 7.43 14.88 -8.64
C ILE A 39 5.96 15.10 -8.25
N ASN A 40 5.15 15.52 -9.24
CA ASN A 40 3.71 15.72 -9.06
C ASN A 40 3.00 14.99 -10.20
N ASP A 41 2.04 14.16 -9.85
CA ASP A 41 1.23 13.39 -10.77
C ASP A 41 -0.23 13.39 -10.30
N ASP A 42 -1.16 13.45 -11.23
CA ASP A 42 -2.59 13.59 -10.89
C ASP A 42 -3.18 12.32 -10.25
N PHE A 43 -2.59 11.14 -10.52
CA PHE A 43 -3.03 9.85 -9.95
C PHE A 43 -2.22 9.47 -8.72
N MET A 44 -0.89 9.59 -8.77
CA MET A 44 -0.01 9.19 -7.67
C MET A 44 0.05 10.22 -6.54
N GLY A 45 -0.26 11.49 -6.82
CA GLY A 45 -0.25 12.58 -5.84
C GLY A 45 0.88 13.58 -6.02
N LYS A 46 1.08 14.43 -5.00
CA LYS A 46 2.02 15.55 -5.02
C LYS A 46 3.18 15.34 -4.04
N ASN A 47 4.27 16.07 -4.29
CA ASN A 47 5.50 16.02 -3.47
C ASN A 47 6.09 14.61 -3.36
N LEU A 48 6.09 13.88 -4.48
CA LEU A 48 6.69 12.56 -4.57
C LEU A 48 8.20 12.68 -4.84
N VAL A 49 8.90 11.57 -4.62
CA VAL A 49 10.35 11.46 -4.71
C VAL A 49 10.70 10.17 -5.43
N SER A 50 11.61 10.21 -6.41
CA SER A 50 12.19 8.98 -6.95
C SER A 50 13.45 8.61 -6.17
N ILE A 51 13.58 7.33 -5.85
CA ILE A 51 14.68 6.78 -5.06
C ILE A 51 15.21 5.49 -5.66
N ALA A 52 16.45 5.12 -5.31
CA ALA A 52 16.96 3.76 -5.41
C ALA A 52 17.49 3.31 -4.04
N ILE A 53 17.45 2.00 -3.75
CA ILE A 53 18.08 1.41 -2.56
C ILE A 53 19.25 0.55 -3.02
N LEU A 54 20.35 0.60 -2.27
CA LEU A 54 21.64 0.04 -2.65
C LEU A 54 21.88 -1.33 -2.02
N LYS A 55 22.72 -2.14 -2.66
CA LYS A 55 23.38 -3.33 -2.08
C LYS A 55 24.49 -2.94 -1.09
N LYS A 56 24.22 -1.91 -0.30
CA LYS A 56 25.10 -1.38 0.72
C LYS A 56 24.34 -1.21 2.02
N TYR A 57 24.91 -1.67 3.12
CA TYR A 57 24.26 -1.61 4.43
C TYR A 57 25.29 -1.36 5.55
N SER A 58 24.80 -1.02 6.74
CA SER A 58 25.59 -0.92 7.96
C SER A 58 24.85 -1.55 9.14
N LYS A 59 25.59 -1.93 10.17
CA LYS A 59 25.05 -2.28 11.49
C LYS A 59 24.98 -1.03 12.35
N GLY A 60 23.82 -0.77 12.95
CA GLY A 60 23.60 0.41 13.78
C GLY A 60 23.39 1.70 12.98
N ALA A 61 22.61 2.62 13.58
CA ALA A 61 22.25 3.92 12.97
C ALA A 61 23.24 5.07 13.30
N THR A 62 24.38 4.77 13.90
CA THR A 62 25.28 5.81 14.46
C THR A 62 26.55 6.04 13.66
N ALA A 63 26.99 5.07 12.88
CA ALA A 63 28.19 5.16 12.03
C ALA A 63 27.80 4.93 10.57
N PHE A 64 27.48 6.01 9.85
CA PHE A 64 27.12 5.91 8.44
C PHE A 64 28.38 5.60 7.59
N LEU A 65 28.24 4.61 6.70
CA LEU A 65 29.23 4.33 5.68
C LEU A 65 29.09 5.39 4.57
N GLN A 66 30.22 5.89 4.10
CA GLN A 66 30.22 6.83 2.99
C GLN A 66 29.71 6.16 1.71
N VAL A 67 28.77 6.79 1.03
CA VAL A 67 28.30 6.43 -0.30
C VAL A 67 28.95 7.39 -1.28
N GLU A 68 29.80 6.89 -2.17
CA GLU A 68 30.60 7.72 -3.08
C GLU A 68 29.90 7.92 -4.44
N SER A 69 29.19 6.92 -4.92
CA SER A 69 28.53 6.92 -6.23
C SER A 69 27.32 6.00 -6.24
N LEU A 70 26.53 6.06 -7.30
CA LEU A 70 25.44 5.14 -7.62
C LEU A 70 25.61 4.66 -9.06
N LYS A 71 25.81 3.35 -9.24
CA LYS A 71 25.85 2.66 -10.53
C LYS A 71 24.80 1.56 -10.58
N ALA A 72 24.53 1.02 -11.75
CA ALA A 72 23.51 -0.01 -11.94
C ALA A 72 23.74 -1.27 -11.11
N GLU A 73 25.00 -1.73 -10.97
CA GLU A 73 25.38 -2.90 -10.19
C GLU A 73 25.19 -2.74 -8.67
N ASP A 74 25.19 -1.49 -8.18
CA ASP A 74 25.02 -1.17 -6.77
C ASP A 74 23.56 -1.27 -6.29
N ILE A 75 22.62 -1.41 -7.22
CA ILE A 75 21.19 -1.29 -6.94
C ILE A 75 20.62 -2.59 -6.38
N LEU A 76 20.05 -2.52 -5.18
CA LEU A 76 19.19 -3.55 -4.60
C LEU A 76 17.73 -3.36 -5.04
N ILE A 77 17.20 -2.15 -4.87
CA ILE A 77 15.84 -1.81 -5.33
C ILE A 77 15.95 -0.80 -6.47
N LYS A 78 15.43 -1.21 -7.62
CA LYS A 78 15.37 -0.38 -8.82
C LYS A 78 14.66 0.95 -8.55
N PRO A 79 15.03 2.02 -9.27
CA PRO A 79 14.38 3.31 -9.15
C PRO A 79 12.86 3.18 -9.02
N CYS A 80 12.29 3.80 -8.00
CA CYS A 80 10.85 3.79 -7.74
C CYS A 80 10.38 5.12 -7.16
N ILE A 81 9.10 5.44 -7.38
CA ILE A 81 8.47 6.67 -6.91
C ILE A 81 7.82 6.39 -5.55
N VAL A 82 8.10 7.23 -4.57
CA VAL A 82 7.64 7.10 -3.19
C VAL A 82 7.09 8.41 -2.64
N SER A 83 6.31 8.32 -1.56
CA SER A 83 5.85 9.50 -0.83
C SER A 83 6.98 10.10 0.00
N ARG A 84 7.13 11.42 -0.06
CA ARG A 84 8.00 12.19 0.84
C ARG A 84 7.65 12.00 2.33
N ALA A 85 6.42 11.57 2.61
CA ALA A 85 5.95 11.28 3.96
C ALA A 85 6.79 10.19 4.67
N TYR A 86 7.55 9.36 3.94
CA TYR A 86 8.37 8.31 4.56
C TYR A 86 9.50 8.86 5.44
N TRP A 87 10.00 10.05 5.14
CA TRP A 87 10.91 10.78 6.02
C TRP A 87 10.20 11.39 7.22
N SER A 88 9.06 12.05 7.01
CA SER A 88 8.31 12.67 8.12
C SER A 88 7.71 11.64 9.07
N ASN A 89 7.41 10.44 8.59
CA ASN A 89 6.94 9.32 9.39
C ASN A 89 8.09 8.55 10.08
N GLY A 90 9.34 8.77 9.67
CA GLY A 90 10.53 8.23 10.31
C GLY A 90 11.02 6.89 9.77
N PHE A 91 10.49 6.40 8.64
CA PHE A 91 10.96 5.19 8.00
C PHE A 91 12.29 5.39 7.27
N PHE A 92 12.47 6.58 6.67
CA PHE A 92 13.71 6.98 6.01
C PHE A 92 14.38 8.08 6.81
N TYR A 93 15.71 8.03 6.88
CA TYR A 93 16.50 9.01 7.59
C TYR A 93 17.73 9.42 6.78
N ASN A 94 17.87 10.73 6.48
CA ASN A 94 19.01 11.26 5.74
C ASN A 94 20.28 11.19 6.58
N THR A 95 21.35 10.68 5.98
CA THR A 95 22.68 10.62 6.58
C THR A 95 23.38 11.99 6.65
N GLY A 96 23.00 12.90 5.79
CA GLY A 96 23.65 14.21 5.59
C GLY A 96 24.63 14.22 4.42
N GLU A 97 24.85 13.09 3.77
CA GLU A 97 25.67 12.98 2.56
C GLU A 97 24.87 13.31 1.31
N ASN A 98 25.55 13.79 0.26
CA ASN A 98 24.98 14.03 -1.05
C ASN A 98 25.97 13.65 -2.15
N ILE A 99 25.55 12.79 -3.07
CA ILE A 99 26.35 12.25 -4.18
C ILE A 99 25.86 12.71 -5.56
N ASN A 100 25.18 13.85 -5.65
CA ASN A 100 24.51 14.28 -6.89
C ASN A 100 25.41 14.25 -8.13
N GLY A 101 26.71 14.55 -7.99
CA GLY A 101 27.67 14.52 -9.07
C GLY A 101 28.16 13.11 -9.48
N SER A 102 27.74 12.06 -8.77
CA SER A 102 28.21 10.68 -8.94
C SER A 102 27.05 9.69 -9.13
N ILE A 103 25.93 10.14 -9.69
CA ILE A 103 24.79 9.30 -10.08
C ILE A 103 24.92 8.99 -11.57
N ASP A 104 25.32 7.76 -11.88
CA ASP A 104 25.54 7.25 -13.24
C ASP A 104 24.67 6.03 -13.50
N ILE A 105 23.36 6.28 -13.72
CA ILE A 105 22.36 5.25 -14.04
C ILE A 105 21.40 5.76 -15.11
N ASP A 106 21.12 4.91 -16.08
CA ASP A 106 20.03 5.08 -17.05
C ASP A 106 18.80 4.32 -16.57
N TYR A 107 17.72 5.05 -16.22
CA TYR A 107 16.50 4.45 -15.70
C TYR A 107 15.24 5.13 -16.21
N GLY A 108 14.15 4.41 -16.13
CA GLY A 108 12.82 4.94 -16.44
C GLY A 108 11.71 3.97 -16.07
N PHE A 109 10.48 4.41 -16.30
CA PHE A 109 9.29 3.76 -15.83
C PHE A 109 8.37 3.39 -16.99
N TYR A 110 7.81 2.17 -16.96
CA TYR A 110 6.78 1.80 -17.94
C TYR A 110 5.43 2.34 -17.50
N SER A 111 4.85 3.19 -18.32
CA SER A 111 3.49 3.73 -18.15
C SER A 111 2.50 2.88 -18.91
N ASN A 112 1.57 2.22 -18.19
CA ASN A 112 0.51 1.42 -18.81
C ASN A 112 -0.44 2.27 -19.70
N PRO A 113 -0.89 3.46 -19.25
CA PRO A 113 -1.71 4.32 -20.10
C PRO A 113 -1.01 4.74 -21.40
N GLU A 114 0.26 5.13 -21.30
CA GLU A 114 1.04 5.60 -22.47
C GLU A 114 1.59 4.45 -23.32
N LYS A 115 1.56 3.20 -22.79
CA LYS A 115 2.21 2.00 -23.39
C LYS A 115 3.65 2.26 -23.82
N ALA A 116 4.38 3.05 -23.01
CA ALA A 116 5.73 3.53 -23.30
C ALA A 116 6.55 3.68 -22.02
N TYR A 117 7.86 3.79 -22.17
CA TYR A 117 8.74 4.21 -21.09
C TYR A 117 8.72 5.72 -20.94
N VAL A 118 8.66 6.17 -19.69
CA VAL A 118 8.63 7.58 -19.30
C VAL A 118 9.69 7.85 -18.23
N ASP A 119 10.07 9.10 -18.06
CA ASP A 119 10.83 9.56 -16.89
C ASP A 119 9.92 9.63 -15.63
N GLU A 120 10.46 10.10 -14.53
CA GLU A 120 9.72 10.27 -13.26
C GLU A 120 8.65 11.37 -13.29
N TYR A 121 8.62 12.19 -14.31
CA TYR A 121 7.60 13.23 -14.55
C TYR A 121 6.52 12.81 -15.55
N GLY A 122 6.61 11.57 -16.06
CA GLY A 122 5.70 11.06 -17.08
C GLY A 122 6.05 11.47 -18.51
N THR A 123 7.20 12.09 -18.73
CA THR A 123 7.66 12.46 -20.07
C THR A 123 8.17 11.23 -20.81
N LYS A 124 7.67 10.99 -22.02
CA LYS A 124 8.05 9.83 -22.82
C LYS A 124 9.54 9.86 -23.19
N LEU A 125 10.21 8.72 -22.96
CA LEU A 125 11.60 8.50 -23.36
C LEU A 125 11.69 8.12 -24.85
N GLU A 126 12.78 8.52 -25.49
CA GLU A 126 13.03 8.20 -26.91
C GLU A 126 13.36 6.72 -27.11
N SER A 127 13.99 6.09 -26.11
CA SER A 127 14.37 4.68 -26.11
C SER A 127 14.12 4.04 -24.74
N PRO A 128 13.94 2.70 -24.70
CA PRO A 128 13.84 2.00 -23.43
C PRO A 128 15.11 2.18 -22.59
N PRO A 129 15.01 2.55 -21.31
CA PRO A 129 16.15 2.72 -20.43
C PRO A 129 16.77 1.36 -20.06
N GLU A 130 18.00 1.39 -19.51
CA GLU A 130 18.68 0.19 -19.02
C GLU A 130 17.92 -0.40 -17.82
N ILE A 131 17.62 0.43 -16.81
CA ILE A 131 16.91 0.01 -15.59
C ILE A 131 15.43 0.37 -15.71
N LYS A 132 14.58 -0.65 -15.70
CA LYS A 132 13.14 -0.53 -15.93
C LYS A 132 12.35 -0.84 -14.66
N ASN A 133 11.34 -0.01 -14.38
CA ASN A 133 10.34 -0.26 -13.36
C ASN A 133 8.98 0.23 -13.85
N PHE A 134 7.91 0.07 -13.06
CA PHE A 134 6.59 0.58 -13.38
C PHE A 134 6.43 2.04 -12.91
N PHE A 135 5.71 2.84 -13.71
CA PHE A 135 5.31 4.20 -13.35
C PHE A 135 4.15 4.13 -12.36
N ALA A 136 4.49 3.95 -11.09
CA ALA A 136 3.52 3.77 -10.02
C ALA A 136 4.09 4.22 -8.67
N LEU A 137 3.20 4.67 -7.77
CA LEU A 137 3.57 4.96 -6.39
C LEU A 137 3.90 3.65 -5.65
N THR A 138 5.11 3.57 -5.11
CA THR A 138 5.52 2.42 -4.29
C THR A 138 5.21 2.71 -2.82
N THR A 139 4.37 1.87 -2.21
CA THR A 139 4.03 1.96 -0.78
C THR A 139 5.20 1.54 0.11
N MET A 140 5.15 1.86 1.41
CA MET A 140 6.18 1.41 2.37
C MET A 140 6.21 -0.11 2.49
N THR A 141 5.06 -0.76 2.49
CA THR A 141 4.95 -2.23 2.43
C THR A 141 5.56 -2.77 1.14
N GLY A 142 5.33 -2.09 0.01
CA GLY A 142 5.94 -2.42 -1.28
C GLY A 142 7.47 -2.33 -1.25
N ILE A 143 8.05 -1.31 -0.61
CA ILE A 143 9.50 -1.20 -0.41
C ILE A 143 10.03 -2.41 0.37
N SER A 144 9.45 -2.70 1.55
CA SER A 144 9.93 -3.81 2.38
C SER A 144 9.74 -5.17 1.72
N SER A 145 8.68 -5.37 0.95
CA SER A 145 8.45 -6.60 0.20
C SER A 145 9.46 -6.77 -0.92
N LYS A 146 9.75 -5.71 -1.68
CA LYS A 146 10.78 -5.72 -2.72
C LYS A 146 12.16 -5.99 -2.13
N MET A 147 12.53 -5.32 -1.02
CA MET A 147 13.82 -5.58 -0.36
C MET A 147 13.96 -7.04 0.08
N ARG A 148 12.94 -7.61 0.71
CA ARG A 148 12.95 -9.04 1.09
C ARG A 148 13.11 -9.94 -0.13
N TYR A 149 12.36 -9.67 -1.19
CA TYR A 149 12.41 -10.47 -2.41
C TYR A 149 13.80 -10.46 -3.04
N GLU A 150 14.41 -9.29 -3.20
CA GLU A 150 15.75 -9.15 -3.77
C GLU A 150 16.83 -9.81 -2.89
N LEU A 151 16.72 -9.71 -1.56
CA LEU A 151 17.64 -10.38 -0.63
C LEU A 151 17.46 -11.90 -0.60
N ILE A 152 16.26 -12.43 -0.87
CA ILE A 152 16.07 -13.89 -1.04
C ILE A 152 16.74 -14.38 -2.33
N ILE A 153 16.75 -13.54 -3.38
CA ILE A 153 17.38 -13.90 -4.66
C ILE A 153 18.90 -13.79 -4.56
N ASP A 154 19.43 -12.70 -3.98
CA ASP A 154 20.85 -12.42 -3.91
C ASP A 154 21.19 -11.65 -2.62
N ASP A 155 21.65 -12.37 -1.60
CA ASP A 155 22.19 -11.83 -0.36
C ASP A 155 23.73 -11.89 -0.30
N SER A 156 24.40 -12.25 -1.41
CA SER A 156 25.84 -12.56 -1.45
C SER A 156 26.74 -11.37 -1.08
N PHE A 157 26.24 -10.14 -1.19
CA PHE A 157 26.96 -8.92 -0.80
C PHE A 157 26.94 -8.68 0.72
N MET A 158 26.15 -9.46 1.49
CA MET A 158 26.06 -9.37 2.94
C MET A 158 27.06 -10.32 3.62
N GLU A 159 27.51 -9.93 4.82
CA GLU A 159 28.31 -10.80 5.70
C GLU A 159 27.49 -12.03 6.12
N GLU A 160 28.14 -13.18 6.36
CA GLU A 160 27.44 -14.43 6.68
C GLU A 160 26.51 -14.32 7.89
N GLU A 161 26.98 -13.66 8.96
CA GLU A 161 26.18 -13.45 10.17
C GLU A 161 24.88 -12.65 9.88
N ASP A 162 24.96 -11.68 8.96
CA ASP A 162 23.82 -10.84 8.59
C ASP A 162 22.86 -11.57 7.66
N ARG A 163 23.37 -12.47 6.81
CA ARG A 163 22.54 -13.40 6.03
C ARG A 163 21.77 -14.36 6.93
N GLU A 164 22.41 -14.88 7.98
CA GLU A 164 21.72 -15.72 8.97
C GLU A 164 20.65 -14.92 9.74
N ALA A 165 20.94 -13.67 10.11
CA ALA A 165 19.96 -12.78 10.73
C ALA A 165 18.77 -12.51 9.80
N PHE A 166 19.03 -12.32 8.51
CA PHE A 166 17.96 -12.17 7.52
C PHE A 166 17.11 -13.44 7.37
N ARG A 167 17.72 -14.62 7.34
CA ARG A 167 16.99 -15.90 7.29
C ARG A 167 16.07 -16.06 8.50
N ARG A 168 16.56 -15.80 9.72
CA ARG A 168 15.73 -15.80 10.93
C ARG A 168 14.56 -14.83 10.82
N TYR A 169 14.82 -13.61 10.35
CA TYR A 169 13.78 -12.60 10.13
C TYR A 169 12.69 -13.07 9.14
N ILE A 170 13.08 -13.74 8.04
CA ILE A 170 12.12 -14.30 7.07
C ILE A 170 11.34 -15.47 7.68
N ASP A 171 12.00 -16.37 8.40
CA ASP A 171 11.34 -17.51 9.04
C ASP A 171 10.32 -17.05 10.10
N GLU A 172 10.66 -16.05 10.90
CA GLU A 172 9.72 -15.41 11.83
C GLU A 172 8.56 -14.73 11.08
N ALA A 173 8.85 -14.07 9.95
CA ALA A 173 7.86 -13.41 9.13
C ALA A 173 6.87 -14.40 8.50
N VAL A 174 7.36 -15.53 8.01
CA VAL A 174 6.54 -16.60 7.42
C VAL A 174 5.75 -17.35 8.50
N SER A 175 6.35 -17.57 9.67
CA SER A 175 5.70 -18.25 10.80
C SER A 175 4.74 -17.35 11.59
N TYR A 176 4.79 -16.03 11.37
CA TYR A 176 3.86 -15.11 12.01
C TYR A 176 2.45 -15.33 11.49
N VAL A 177 1.70 -16.10 12.22
CA VAL A 177 0.22 -16.07 12.15
C VAL A 177 -0.21 -14.90 13.03
N PRO A 178 -0.81 -13.82 12.47
CA PRO A 178 -1.37 -12.78 13.31
C PRO A 178 -2.25 -13.45 14.38
N PRO A 179 -2.16 -13.05 15.66
CA PRO A 179 -3.08 -13.60 16.66
C PRO A 179 -4.47 -13.37 16.12
N GLN A 180 -5.16 -14.47 15.79
CA GLN A 180 -6.55 -14.42 15.41
C GLN A 180 -7.29 -13.95 16.67
N LYS A 181 -7.63 -12.68 16.69
CA LYS A 181 -8.53 -12.14 17.69
C LYS A 181 -9.82 -12.92 17.51
N GLU A 182 -10.22 -13.67 18.54
CA GLU A 182 -11.53 -14.31 18.47
C GLU A 182 -12.57 -13.23 18.15
N PRO A 183 -13.38 -13.42 17.10
CA PRO A 183 -14.36 -12.43 16.71
C PRO A 183 -15.31 -12.16 17.88
N SER A 184 -15.53 -10.91 18.18
CA SER A 184 -16.48 -10.48 19.20
C SER A 184 -17.89 -10.97 18.84
N GLU A 185 -18.82 -10.94 19.79
CA GLU A 185 -20.22 -11.25 19.49
C GLU A 185 -20.79 -10.32 18.41
N PHE A 186 -20.32 -9.06 18.38
CA PHE A 186 -20.67 -8.12 17.30
C PHE A 186 -20.13 -8.60 15.96
N ASP A 187 -18.84 -8.94 15.87
CA ASP A 187 -18.23 -9.42 14.61
C ASP A 187 -18.95 -10.68 14.09
N LYS A 188 -19.31 -11.60 14.98
CA LYS A 188 -20.09 -12.78 14.60
C LYS A 188 -21.49 -12.41 14.09
N SER A 189 -22.10 -11.37 14.64
CA SER A 189 -23.45 -10.95 14.26
C SER A 189 -23.54 -10.35 12.86
N ILE A 190 -22.46 -9.70 12.42
CA ILE A 190 -22.36 -9.03 11.11
C ILE A 190 -21.65 -9.88 10.05
N ALA A 191 -21.13 -11.06 10.38
CA ALA A 191 -20.44 -11.92 9.42
C ALA A 191 -21.29 -12.17 8.17
N PRO A 192 -20.67 -12.16 6.96
CA PRO A 192 -19.24 -12.17 6.65
C PRO A 192 -18.58 -10.79 6.53
N PHE A 193 -19.27 -9.72 6.89
CA PHE A 193 -18.66 -8.40 6.96
C PHE A 193 -17.70 -8.31 8.15
N GLU A 194 -16.64 -7.52 8.02
CA GLU A 194 -15.66 -7.24 9.06
C GLU A 194 -15.73 -5.78 9.47
N PHE A 195 -15.63 -5.49 10.76
CA PHE A 195 -15.63 -4.14 11.30
C PHE A 195 -14.31 -3.88 12.02
N GLU A 196 -13.61 -2.83 11.60
CA GLU A 196 -12.33 -2.49 12.16
C GLU A 196 -12.18 -1.00 12.49
N LYS A 197 -11.28 -0.72 13.42
CA LYS A 197 -10.80 0.63 13.71
C LYS A 197 -9.44 0.82 13.09
N GLU A 198 -9.37 1.65 12.07
CA GLU A 198 -8.11 2.03 11.45
C GLU A 198 -7.31 3.06 12.26
N HIS A 199 -6.04 3.19 11.93
CA HIS A 199 -5.17 4.22 12.50
C HIS A 199 -5.73 5.62 12.23
N GLY A 200 -5.96 6.42 13.29
CA GLY A 200 -6.27 7.84 13.17
C GLY A 200 -7.73 8.26 13.37
N ARG A 201 -8.62 7.48 13.95
CA ARG A 201 -10.05 7.77 14.22
C ARG A 201 -11.00 7.43 13.07
N ARG A 202 -10.63 6.58 12.16
CA ARG A 202 -11.53 6.05 11.14
C ARG A 202 -11.98 4.66 11.55
N TYR A 203 -13.24 4.36 11.30
CA TYR A 203 -13.82 3.03 11.41
C TYR A 203 -14.24 2.58 10.03
N CYS A 204 -14.06 1.32 9.70
CA CYS A 204 -14.42 0.76 8.41
C CYS A 204 -15.21 -0.55 8.54
N VAL A 205 -15.95 -0.85 7.49
CA VAL A 205 -16.58 -2.15 7.25
C VAL A 205 -16.12 -2.64 5.89
N THR A 206 -15.66 -3.89 5.85
CA THR A 206 -15.18 -4.55 4.63
C THR A 206 -15.94 -5.85 4.37
N LEU A 207 -15.94 -6.27 3.11
CA LEU A 207 -16.33 -7.61 2.67
C LEU A 207 -15.40 -8.02 1.55
N GLU A 208 -14.65 -9.11 1.74
CA GLU A 208 -13.74 -9.69 0.74
C GLU A 208 -14.22 -11.05 0.24
N ASP A 209 -14.91 -11.83 1.09
CA ASP A 209 -15.44 -13.15 0.73
C ASP A 209 -16.85 -13.03 0.14
N PHE A 210 -16.94 -12.64 -1.12
CA PHE A 210 -18.20 -12.48 -1.82
C PHE A 210 -18.93 -13.80 -2.09
N GLU A 211 -18.22 -14.91 -2.16
CA GLU A 211 -18.81 -16.23 -2.50
C GLU A 211 -19.92 -16.61 -1.51
N LYS A 212 -19.77 -16.28 -0.23
CA LYS A 212 -20.79 -16.53 0.80
C LYS A 212 -22.12 -15.81 0.55
N LEU A 213 -22.09 -14.71 -0.18
CA LEU A 213 -23.25 -13.84 -0.41
C LEU A 213 -23.67 -13.75 -1.88
N ARG A 214 -22.99 -14.47 -2.79
CA ARG A 214 -23.27 -14.41 -4.22
C ARG A 214 -24.71 -14.72 -4.57
N TYR A 215 -25.38 -15.57 -3.81
CA TYR A 215 -26.79 -15.91 -3.99
C TYR A 215 -27.73 -14.69 -3.94
N ILE A 216 -27.31 -13.59 -3.37
CA ILE A 216 -28.08 -12.34 -3.26
C ILE A 216 -28.33 -11.73 -4.65
N PHE A 217 -27.42 -11.93 -5.60
CA PHE A 217 -27.47 -11.38 -6.94
C PHE A 217 -27.96 -12.40 -7.99
N ASN A 218 -27.67 -13.67 -7.80
CA ASN A 218 -27.90 -14.74 -8.78
C ASN A 218 -29.36 -14.89 -9.23
N TRP A 219 -30.33 -14.45 -8.43
CA TRP A 219 -31.72 -14.51 -8.81
C TRP A 219 -32.12 -13.45 -9.85
N LYS A 220 -31.35 -12.35 -9.94
CA LYS A 220 -31.58 -11.29 -10.92
C LYS A 220 -30.89 -11.62 -12.25
N ASP A 221 -29.61 -11.90 -12.20
CA ASP A 221 -28.81 -12.33 -13.34
C ASP A 221 -27.63 -13.18 -12.87
N SER A 222 -27.34 -14.30 -13.57
CA SER A 222 -26.21 -15.17 -13.27
C SER A 222 -24.85 -14.55 -13.57
N ASP A 223 -24.82 -13.51 -14.40
CA ASP A 223 -23.59 -12.85 -14.84
C ASP A 223 -23.16 -11.72 -13.85
N ILE A 224 -24.01 -11.36 -12.87
CA ILE A 224 -23.63 -10.45 -11.81
C ILE A 224 -22.68 -11.18 -10.86
N GLU A 225 -21.48 -10.64 -10.69
CA GLU A 225 -20.42 -11.26 -9.89
C GLU A 225 -20.63 -11.13 -8.38
N GLY A 226 -21.32 -10.07 -7.92
CA GLY A 226 -21.43 -9.69 -6.52
C GLY A 226 -20.14 -9.10 -5.98
N ASN A 227 -19.42 -8.34 -6.80
CA ASN A 227 -18.13 -7.72 -6.47
C ASN A 227 -18.28 -6.49 -5.56
N GLY A 228 -17.17 -5.87 -5.18
CA GLY A 228 -17.16 -4.74 -4.24
C GLY A 228 -17.96 -3.53 -4.72
N TYR A 229 -17.95 -3.23 -6.01
CA TYR A 229 -18.72 -2.11 -6.58
C TYR A 229 -20.22 -2.37 -6.52
N GLU A 230 -20.64 -3.58 -6.81
CA GLU A 230 -22.05 -3.99 -6.76
C GLU A 230 -22.60 -3.94 -5.32
N TRP A 231 -21.81 -4.40 -4.35
CA TRP A 231 -22.13 -4.28 -2.93
C TRP A 231 -22.18 -2.82 -2.46
N GLU A 232 -21.32 -1.96 -3.01
CA GLU A 232 -21.33 -0.53 -2.72
C GLU A 232 -22.64 0.11 -3.15
N GLU A 233 -23.15 -0.21 -4.33
CA GLU A 233 -24.42 0.34 -4.81
C GLU A 233 -25.61 -0.16 -3.98
N VAL A 234 -25.64 -1.43 -3.59
CA VAL A 234 -26.67 -1.95 -2.67
C VAL A 234 -26.62 -1.21 -1.35
N MET A 235 -25.44 -1.02 -0.77
CA MET A 235 -25.26 -0.33 0.51
C MET A 235 -25.63 1.17 0.39
N LYS A 236 -25.25 1.84 -0.68
CA LYS A 236 -25.64 3.24 -0.93
C LYS A 236 -27.16 3.43 -0.98
N LEU A 237 -27.88 2.53 -1.64
CA LEU A 237 -29.35 2.57 -1.68
C LEU A 237 -29.96 2.31 -0.29
N PHE A 238 -29.45 1.31 0.43
CA PHE A 238 -29.87 1.02 1.79
C PHE A 238 -29.65 2.21 2.72
N VAL A 239 -28.45 2.81 2.72
CA VAL A 239 -28.15 3.99 3.55
C VAL A 239 -28.99 5.19 3.16
N LYS A 240 -29.25 5.37 1.87
CA LYS A 240 -30.15 6.45 1.40
C LYS A 240 -31.58 6.28 1.93
N ASP A 241 -32.06 5.05 2.00
CA ASP A 241 -33.43 4.74 2.43
C ASP A 241 -33.58 4.74 3.95
N ARG A 242 -32.71 4.07 4.66
CA ARG A 242 -32.81 3.83 6.12
C ARG A 242 -32.09 4.88 6.98
N PHE A 243 -31.07 5.57 6.43
CA PHE A 243 -30.14 6.46 7.13
C PHE A 243 -29.89 7.76 6.37
N SER A 244 -30.94 8.38 5.82
CA SER A 244 -30.84 9.55 4.93
C SER A 244 -30.13 10.75 5.56
N ASP A 245 -30.28 10.97 6.86
CA ASP A 245 -29.71 12.05 7.66
C ASP A 245 -28.19 11.93 7.87
N ILE A 246 -27.66 10.71 7.90
CA ILE A 246 -26.24 10.45 8.09
C ILE A 246 -25.51 10.06 6.79
N ARG A 247 -26.21 9.91 5.66
CA ARG A 247 -25.66 9.45 4.38
C ARG A 247 -24.36 10.15 3.97
N LYS A 248 -24.26 11.46 4.20
CA LYS A 248 -23.08 12.24 3.83
C LYS A 248 -21.85 11.97 4.69
N ARG A 249 -22.03 11.35 5.85
CA ARG A 249 -20.94 11.02 6.78
C ARG A 249 -20.27 9.69 6.45
N ILE A 250 -20.98 8.80 5.76
CA ILE A 250 -20.44 7.51 5.28
C ILE A 250 -19.77 7.73 3.93
N LYS A 251 -18.58 7.18 3.79
CA LYS A 251 -17.78 7.22 2.56
C LYS A 251 -17.56 5.80 2.08
N PHE A 252 -17.37 5.67 0.80
CA PHE A 252 -17.11 4.41 0.12
C PHE A 252 -15.84 4.53 -0.70
N ASP A 253 -15.08 3.44 -0.79
CA ASP A 253 -13.82 3.35 -1.53
C ASP A 253 -13.59 1.89 -1.93
N SER A 254 -14.62 1.27 -2.53
CA SER A 254 -14.63 -0.14 -2.90
C SER A 254 -13.81 -0.39 -4.15
N GLU A 255 -13.27 -1.59 -4.24
CA GLU A 255 -12.58 -2.14 -5.41
C GLU A 255 -13.29 -3.42 -5.87
N ALA A 256 -12.96 -3.93 -7.06
CA ALA A 256 -13.56 -5.17 -7.55
C ALA A 256 -13.39 -6.35 -6.57
N GLY A 257 -12.24 -6.42 -5.89
CA GLY A 257 -11.92 -7.47 -4.91
C GLY A 257 -12.39 -7.21 -3.49
N MET A 258 -12.93 -6.02 -3.16
CA MET A 258 -13.28 -5.66 -1.80
C MET A 258 -14.37 -4.59 -1.76
N PHE A 259 -15.46 -4.85 -1.06
CA PHE A 259 -16.36 -3.78 -0.60
C PHE A 259 -15.74 -3.06 0.59
N TYR A 260 -15.79 -1.72 0.56
CA TYR A 260 -15.21 -0.89 1.62
C TYR A 260 -16.07 0.35 1.90
N MET A 261 -16.54 0.50 3.15
CA MET A 261 -17.15 1.73 3.61
C MET A 261 -16.54 2.20 4.93
N TYR A 262 -16.53 3.52 5.17
CA TYR A 262 -15.91 4.08 6.35
C TYR A 262 -16.54 5.39 6.83
N CYS A 263 -16.33 5.69 8.12
CA CYS A 263 -16.64 6.99 8.72
C CYS A 263 -15.80 7.24 10.00
N SER A 264 -15.96 8.42 10.60
CA SER A 264 -15.27 8.78 11.86
C SER A 264 -16.04 8.40 13.14
N ASP A 265 -17.25 7.87 13.01
CA ASP A 265 -18.15 7.54 14.11
C ASP A 265 -18.42 6.02 14.09
N GLY A 266 -17.76 5.31 15.02
CA GLY A 266 -17.80 3.85 15.06
C GLY A 266 -19.17 3.32 15.46
N ASP A 267 -19.83 3.95 16.43
CA ASP A 267 -21.15 3.50 16.93
C ASP A 267 -22.21 3.62 15.82
N MET A 268 -22.17 4.73 15.10
CA MET A 268 -23.03 4.94 13.93
C MET A 268 -22.78 3.87 12.84
N LEU A 269 -21.51 3.57 12.55
CA LEU A 269 -21.19 2.58 11.51
C LEU A 269 -21.59 1.16 11.93
N GLN A 270 -21.46 0.84 13.22
CA GLN A 270 -21.94 -0.43 13.78
C GLN A 270 -23.47 -0.55 13.67
N GLU A 271 -24.21 0.52 13.93
CA GLU A 271 -25.66 0.53 13.76
C GLU A 271 -26.06 0.27 12.31
N VAL A 272 -25.40 0.97 11.37
CA VAL A 272 -25.66 0.82 9.93
C VAL A 272 -25.44 -0.61 9.47
N ILE A 273 -24.27 -1.21 9.79
CA ILE A 273 -23.97 -2.57 9.32
C ILE A 273 -24.85 -3.61 10.01
N SER A 274 -25.20 -3.44 11.27
CA SER A 274 -26.11 -4.35 11.96
C SER A 274 -27.48 -4.39 11.29
N ARG A 275 -28.06 -3.22 11.04
CA ARG A 275 -29.36 -3.10 10.35
C ARG A 275 -29.30 -3.63 8.92
N PHE A 276 -28.22 -3.39 8.22
CA PHE A 276 -28.00 -3.95 6.89
C PHE A 276 -28.00 -5.47 6.89
N VAL A 277 -27.28 -6.08 7.81
CA VAL A 277 -27.21 -7.55 7.95
C VAL A 277 -28.54 -8.14 8.41
N GLU A 278 -29.30 -7.44 9.27
CA GLU A 278 -30.67 -7.84 9.64
C GLU A 278 -31.57 -7.87 8.39
N GLU A 279 -31.53 -6.82 7.56
CA GLU A 279 -32.31 -6.72 6.31
C GLU A 279 -31.87 -7.77 5.29
N LEU A 280 -30.55 -8.00 5.17
CA LEU A 280 -29.96 -9.05 4.34
C LEU A 280 -30.52 -10.44 4.70
N LYS A 281 -30.56 -10.75 6.00
CA LYS A 281 -31.10 -12.02 6.51
C LYS A 281 -32.62 -12.14 6.34
N ALA A 282 -33.34 -11.04 6.47
CA ALA A 282 -34.80 -11.03 6.42
C ALA A 282 -35.35 -11.09 5.00
N THR A 283 -34.77 -10.34 4.07
CA THR A 283 -35.34 -10.11 2.74
C THR A 283 -34.41 -10.47 1.58
N GLY A 284 -33.12 -10.75 1.86
CA GLY A 284 -32.08 -10.91 0.85
C GLY A 284 -31.83 -9.63 0.06
N LEU A 285 -32.19 -8.45 0.59
CA LEU A 285 -31.98 -7.12 -0.02
C LEU A 285 -32.61 -6.98 -1.42
N LYS A 286 -33.60 -7.80 -1.75
CA LYS A 286 -34.17 -7.87 -3.12
C LYS A 286 -34.61 -6.52 -3.65
N GLU A 287 -35.27 -5.70 -2.82
CA GLU A 287 -35.79 -4.39 -3.23
C GLU A 287 -34.68 -3.41 -3.64
N TYR A 288 -33.47 -3.58 -3.11
CA TYR A 288 -32.30 -2.74 -3.48
C TYR A 288 -31.64 -3.29 -4.74
N VAL A 289 -31.42 -4.61 -4.80
CA VAL A 289 -30.83 -5.27 -5.98
C VAL A 289 -31.69 -5.05 -7.23
N GLU A 290 -33.02 -5.05 -7.12
CA GLU A 290 -33.92 -4.76 -8.24
C GLU A 290 -33.73 -3.36 -8.84
N LYS A 291 -33.38 -2.38 -8.02
CA LYS A 291 -33.23 -0.97 -8.41
C LYS A 291 -31.91 -0.65 -9.07
N ILE A 292 -30.92 -1.56 -9.01
CA ILE A 292 -29.57 -1.34 -9.55
C ILE A 292 -29.55 -1.72 -11.03
N ASP A 293 -29.00 -0.85 -11.83
CA ASP A 293 -28.63 -1.12 -13.20
C ASP A 293 -27.15 -1.55 -13.25
N PHE A 294 -26.92 -2.85 -13.27
CA PHE A 294 -25.59 -3.44 -13.24
C PHE A 294 -24.83 -3.33 -14.57
N GLU A 295 -25.52 -3.02 -15.67
CA GLU A 295 -24.86 -2.81 -16.98
C GLU A 295 -24.06 -1.49 -17.01
N THR A 296 -24.30 -0.60 -16.05
CA THR A 296 -23.68 0.73 -15.98
C THR A 296 -22.57 0.83 -14.92
N LEU A 297 -22.31 -0.25 -14.16
CA LEU A 297 -21.26 -0.34 -13.14
C LEU A 297 -19.97 -0.89 -13.73
#